data_9875c4eef703f6e81621e9af29394419
#
_entry.id   9875c4eef703f6e81621e9af29394419
#
_cell.length_a   1.000
_cell.length_b   1.000
_cell.length_c   1.000
_cell.angle_alpha   90.00
_cell.angle_beta   90.00
_cell.angle_gamma   90.00
#
_symmetry.space_group_name_H-M   'P 1'
#
loop_
_entity.id
_entity.type
_entity.pdbx_description
1 polymer ?
#
loop_
_entity_poly.entity_id
_entity_poly.type
_entity_poly.pdbx_seq_one_letter_code
_entity_poly.pdbx_strand_id
1 'polypeptide(L)'
;LKEAYGIITCTVKVNLPDAFRPVYGYSTAMELDDVLCRIESRLKAVGLSAHAASLAAKKPDAIRNLKRAVKNHDRRGITTETLTALAPVLKTTAAWLLEGAGHPSPGNLVRVVGRIAAGGEILPESGQAAPDGLYGIEIPFPIPEDAIAFEVEGDSMWPRYDSGDVIICWQQAAIADEIIGSEAAVRIVGGKRYLRRVQRGAMNGTFDLEAHNAAPIRGVPIEWAAEIKGVVRYGQWRRRS
;
A
#
# COMPACT_ATOMS: atom_id res chain seq x y z
N LEU A 1 -30.09 -20.27 -20.79
CA LEU A 1 -29.78 -19.88 -19.40
C LEU A 1 -28.35 -19.31 -19.41
N LYS A 2 -28.24 -17.98 -19.52
CA LYS A 2 -27.01 -17.24 -19.34
C LYS A 2 -27.27 -16.21 -18.26
N GLU A 3 -26.81 -16.47 -17.06
CA GLU A 3 -26.70 -15.47 -16.02
C GLU A 3 -25.38 -14.74 -16.20
N ALA A 4 -25.50 -13.45 -16.52
CA ALA A 4 -24.37 -12.54 -16.66
C ALA A 4 -23.95 -12.04 -15.28
N TYR A 5 -22.84 -12.51 -14.80
CA TYR A 5 -22.12 -11.86 -13.68
C TYR A 5 -21.48 -10.58 -14.22
N GLY A 6 -22.10 -9.46 -13.91
CA GLY A 6 -21.53 -8.13 -14.16
C GLY A 6 -20.34 -7.87 -13.23
N ILE A 7 -19.16 -8.25 -13.65
CA ILE A 7 -17.92 -7.84 -13.00
C ILE A 7 -17.67 -6.39 -13.44
N ILE A 8 -17.99 -5.43 -12.56
CA ILE A 8 -17.55 -4.05 -12.73
C ILE A 8 -16.05 -4.04 -12.42
N THR A 9 -15.23 -4.16 -13.45
CA THR A 9 -13.79 -3.92 -13.36
C THR A 9 -13.57 -2.42 -13.26
N CYS A 10 -13.41 -1.92 -12.04
CA CYS A 10 -12.90 -0.58 -11.80
C CYS A 10 -11.43 -0.57 -12.21
N THR A 11 -11.16 -0.09 -13.42
CA THR A 11 -9.80 0.07 -13.94
C THR A 11 -9.18 1.27 -13.22
N VAL A 12 -8.41 1.03 -12.18
CA VAL A 12 -7.57 2.06 -11.57
C VAL A 12 -6.56 2.48 -12.62
N LYS A 13 -6.74 3.67 -13.18
CA LYS A 13 -5.73 4.28 -14.06
C LYS A 13 -4.50 4.57 -13.20
N VAL A 14 -3.47 3.77 -13.37
CA VAL A 14 -2.14 4.02 -12.78
C VAL A 14 -1.62 5.31 -13.39
N ASN A 15 -1.34 6.31 -12.55
CA ASN A 15 -0.71 7.56 -12.99
C ASN A 15 0.73 7.25 -13.42
N LEU A 16 0.96 7.22 -14.73
CA LEU A 16 2.29 7.14 -15.31
C LEU A 16 3.04 8.46 -15.09
N PRO A 17 4.38 8.42 -14.88
CA PRO A 17 5.19 9.62 -14.74
C PRO A 17 5.07 10.54 -15.96
N ASP A 18 5.19 11.85 -15.75
CA ASP A 18 4.97 12.94 -16.74
C ASP A 18 5.75 12.82 -18.05
N ALA A 19 6.76 11.98 -18.15
CA ALA A 19 7.55 11.77 -19.36
C ALA A 19 6.80 11.06 -20.52
N PHE A 20 5.61 10.50 -20.30
CA PHE A 20 4.80 9.78 -21.28
C PHE A 20 3.41 10.35 -21.53
N ARG A 21 3.14 11.59 -21.10
CA ARG A 21 1.86 12.25 -21.43
C ARG A 21 1.91 12.81 -22.83
N PRO A 22 1.03 12.40 -23.73
CA PRO A 22 0.84 13.12 -24.98
C PRO A 22 0.30 14.53 -24.67
N VAL A 23 0.94 15.53 -25.24
CA VAL A 23 0.59 16.96 -25.11
C VAL A 23 -0.70 17.23 -25.86
N TYR A 24 -1.86 16.82 -25.32
CA TYR A 24 -3.17 17.29 -25.80
C TYR A 24 -4.19 17.29 -24.66
N GLY A 25 -4.64 18.51 -24.32
CA GLY A 25 -5.93 18.81 -23.72
C GLY A 25 -6.09 18.37 -22.25
N TYR A 26 -5.84 19.26 -21.32
CA TYR A 26 -6.34 19.17 -19.94
C TYR A 26 -7.88 19.17 -19.98
N SER A 27 -8.51 18.02 -19.97
CA SER A 27 -9.90 17.90 -19.52
C SER A 27 -9.86 17.70 -18.02
N THR A 28 -9.93 18.78 -17.27
CA THR A 28 -10.14 18.80 -15.82
C THR A 28 -11.62 18.55 -15.47
N ALA A 29 -12.31 17.74 -16.23
CA ALA A 29 -13.61 17.21 -15.83
C ALA A 29 -13.31 16.03 -14.88
N MET A 30 -13.39 16.30 -13.59
CA MET A 30 -13.50 15.30 -12.56
C MET A 30 -14.69 14.42 -12.89
N GLU A 31 -14.42 13.20 -13.35
CA GLU A 31 -15.50 12.29 -13.72
C GLU A 31 -16.19 11.84 -12.44
N LEU A 32 -17.48 12.15 -12.29
CA LEU A 32 -18.29 11.74 -11.13
C LEU A 32 -18.29 10.23 -10.96
N ASP A 33 -18.06 9.49 -12.04
CA ASP A 33 -17.90 8.05 -12.05
C ASP A 33 -16.70 7.61 -11.19
N ASP A 34 -15.56 8.31 -11.29
CA ASP A 34 -14.37 8.00 -10.51
C ASP A 34 -14.58 8.24 -9.01
N VAL A 35 -15.28 9.33 -8.67
CA VAL A 35 -15.64 9.63 -7.27
C VAL A 35 -16.58 8.55 -6.72
N LEU A 36 -17.59 8.15 -7.51
CA LEU A 36 -18.52 7.10 -7.11
C LEU A 36 -17.80 5.76 -6.92
N CYS A 37 -16.92 5.40 -7.84
CA CYS A 37 -16.13 4.17 -7.78
C CYS A 37 -15.27 4.12 -6.50
N ARG A 38 -14.61 5.22 -6.15
CA ARG A 38 -13.84 5.33 -4.91
C ARG A 38 -14.72 5.20 -3.66
N ILE A 39 -15.89 5.84 -3.65
CA ILE A 39 -16.85 5.69 -2.54
C ILE A 39 -17.31 4.24 -2.41
N GLU A 40 -17.65 3.56 -3.50
CA GLU A 40 -18.09 2.17 -3.48
C GLU A 40 -17.00 1.21 -3.02
N SER A 41 -15.76 1.45 -3.43
CA SER A 41 -14.59 0.71 -2.94
C SER A 41 -14.45 0.83 -1.42
N ARG A 42 -14.60 2.04 -0.88
CA ARG A 42 -14.52 2.25 0.57
C ARG A 42 -15.70 1.66 1.32
N LEU A 43 -16.93 1.76 0.79
CA LEU A 43 -18.10 1.10 1.38
C LEU A 43 -17.87 -0.40 1.56
N LYS A 44 -17.29 -1.05 0.54
CA LYS A 44 -16.95 -2.46 0.58
C LYS A 44 -15.88 -2.74 1.64
N ALA A 45 -14.83 -1.92 1.69
CA ALA A 45 -13.73 -2.08 2.64
C ALA A 45 -14.16 -1.90 4.11
N VAL A 46 -15.07 -0.96 4.40
CA VAL A 46 -15.58 -0.72 5.77
C VAL A 46 -16.82 -1.55 6.12
N GLY A 47 -17.36 -2.32 5.17
CA GLY A 47 -18.54 -3.17 5.39
C GLY A 47 -19.84 -2.40 5.58
N LEU A 48 -19.97 -1.17 5.06
CA LEU A 48 -21.16 -0.33 5.23
C LEU A 48 -22.00 -0.30 3.94
N SER A 49 -23.32 -0.24 4.10
CA SER A 49 -24.21 0.09 2.98
C SER A 49 -24.16 1.59 2.68
N ALA A 50 -24.46 1.97 1.42
CA ALA A 50 -24.53 3.38 1.01
C ALA A 50 -25.51 4.20 1.85
N HIS A 51 -26.62 3.59 2.27
CA HIS A 51 -27.61 4.22 3.14
C HIS A 51 -27.07 4.44 4.55
N ALA A 52 -26.47 3.42 5.16
CA ALA A 52 -25.88 3.52 6.49
C ALA A 52 -24.75 4.56 6.55
N ALA A 53 -23.88 4.58 5.54
CA ALA A 53 -22.81 5.57 5.45
C ALA A 53 -23.33 7.00 5.29
N SER A 54 -24.37 7.21 4.46
CA SER A 54 -24.99 8.52 4.29
C SER A 54 -25.66 9.04 5.57
N LEU A 55 -26.32 8.16 6.33
CA LEU A 55 -26.90 8.50 7.63
C LEU A 55 -25.82 8.83 8.67
N ALA A 56 -24.78 8.01 8.78
CA ALA A 56 -23.67 8.24 9.70
C ALA A 56 -22.95 9.58 9.41
N ALA A 57 -22.84 9.95 8.14
CA ALA A 57 -22.28 11.23 7.70
C ALA A 57 -23.23 12.42 7.90
N LYS A 58 -24.45 12.22 8.44
CA LYS A 58 -25.51 13.25 8.55
C LYS A 58 -25.86 13.91 7.20
N LYS A 59 -25.68 13.18 6.11
CA LYS A 59 -25.99 13.60 4.73
C LYS A 59 -26.92 12.55 4.10
N PRO A 60 -28.21 12.49 4.51
CA PRO A 60 -29.13 11.48 4.02
C PRO A 60 -29.20 11.52 2.50
N ASP A 61 -29.21 10.33 1.89
CA ASP A 61 -29.29 10.13 0.43
C ASP A 61 -28.11 10.67 -0.40
N ALA A 62 -27.03 11.16 0.20
CA ALA A 62 -25.91 11.73 -0.53
C ALA A 62 -25.34 10.75 -1.59
N ILE A 63 -25.05 9.51 -1.18
CA ILE A 63 -24.51 8.49 -2.09
C ILE A 63 -25.56 8.05 -3.12
N ARG A 64 -26.84 7.97 -2.73
CA ARG A 64 -27.94 7.65 -3.65
C ARG A 64 -28.12 8.73 -4.72
N ASN A 65 -28.04 9.99 -4.31
CA ASN A 65 -28.12 11.12 -5.25
C ASN A 65 -26.91 11.16 -6.19
N LEU A 66 -25.71 10.87 -5.70
CA LEU A 66 -24.53 10.74 -6.53
C LEU A 66 -24.70 9.64 -7.59
N LYS A 67 -25.15 8.44 -7.19
CA LYS A 67 -25.46 7.34 -8.12
C LYS A 67 -26.46 7.74 -9.20
N ARG A 68 -27.49 8.52 -8.83
CA ARG A 68 -28.48 9.02 -9.78
C ARG A 68 -27.86 10.05 -10.72
N ALA A 69 -27.02 10.97 -10.22
CA ALA A 69 -26.36 11.97 -11.03
C ALA A 69 -25.43 11.33 -12.08
N VAL A 70 -24.63 10.35 -11.64
CA VAL A 70 -23.79 9.54 -12.54
C VAL A 70 -24.61 8.86 -13.63
N LYS A 71 -25.68 8.13 -13.23
CA LYS A 71 -26.55 7.42 -14.17
C LYS A 71 -27.20 8.34 -15.21
N ASN A 72 -27.55 9.54 -14.83
CA ASN A 72 -28.24 10.51 -15.67
C ASN A 72 -27.28 11.45 -16.41
N HIS A 73 -25.97 11.26 -16.29
CA HIS A 73 -24.95 12.16 -16.81
C HIS A 73 -25.18 13.63 -16.39
N ASP A 74 -25.66 13.84 -15.16
CA ASP A 74 -25.93 15.17 -14.62
C ASP A 74 -24.62 15.86 -14.27
N ARG A 75 -24.48 17.14 -14.66
CA ARG A 75 -23.34 17.98 -14.31
C ARG A 75 -23.30 18.41 -12.84
N ARG A 76 -24.38 18.17 -12.11
CA ARG A 76 -24.45 18.47 -10.67
C ARG A 76 -23.63 17.44 -9.90
N GLY A 77 -22.46 17.84 -9.48
CA GLY A 77 -21.52 17.00 -8.72
C GLY A 77 -21.94 16.81 -7.26
N ILE A 78 -21.13 16.07 -6.56
CA ILE A 78 -21.11 16.01 -5.10
C ILE A 78 -20.33 17.21 -4.55
N THR A 79 -20.81 17.84 -3.50
CA THR A 79 -20.13 19.00 -2.89
C THR A 79 -18.95 18.53 -2.03
N THR A 80 -17.91 19.37 -1.94
CA THR A 80 -16.74 19.11 -1.07
C THR A 80 -17.18 18.93 0.38
N GLU A 81 -18.17 19.67 0.84
CA GLU A 81 -18.76 19.51 2.18
C GLU A 81 -19.30 18.09 2.41
N THR A 82 -20.02 17.53 1.41
CA THR A 82 -20.53 16.15 1.49
C THR A 82 -19.42 15.13 1.49
N LEU A 83 -18.36 15.33 0.69
CA LEU A 83 -17.19 14.45 0.70
C LEU A 83 -16.45 14.52 2.03
N THR A 84 -16.30 15.72 2.60
CA THR A 84 -15.69 15.90 3.92
C THR A 84 -16.47 15.22 5.02
N ALA A 85 -17.81 15.22 4.94
CA ALA A 85 -18.67 14.53 5.90
C ALA A 85 -18.64 12.99 5.74
N LEU A 86 -18.50 12.49 4.51
CA LEU A 86 -18.42 11.05 4.22
C LEU A 86 -17.04 10.47 4.53
N ALA A 87 -15.98 11.26 4.39
CA ALA A 87 -14.60 10.80 4.52
C ALA A 87 -14.31 10.05 5.83
N PRO A 88 -14.63 10.57 7.03
CA PRO A 88 -14.37 9.87 8.30
C PRO A 88 -15.19 8.58 8.44
N VAL A 89 -16.43 8.56 7.93
CA VAL A 89 -17.30 7.38 7.96
C VAL A 89 -16.75 6.26 7.08
N LEU A 90 -16.17 6.65 5.94
CA LEU A 90 -15.55 5.75 4.99
C LEU A 90 -14.08 5.45 5.33
N LYS A 91 -13.58 5.96 6.47
CA LYS A 91 -12.18 5.85 6.91
C LYS A 91 -11.21 6.27 5.81
N THR A 92 -11.41 7.44 5.25
CA THR A 92 -10.61 8.00 4.15
C THR A 92 -10.49 9.51 4.28
N THR A 93 -9.90 10.16 3.29
CA THR A 93 -9.81 11.62 3.20
C THR A 93 -10.68 12.17 2.08
N ALA A 94 -11.17 13.41 2.23
CA ALA A 94 -11.95 14.07 1.19
C ALA A 94 -11.13 14.24 -0.11
N ALA A 95 -9.82 14.52 0.00
CA ALA A 95 -8.90 14.62 -1.12
C ALA A 95 -8.81 13.31 -1.91
N TRP A 96 -8.71 12.17 -1.20
CA TRP A 96 -8.70 10.89 -1.88
C TRP A 96 -10.03 10.57 -2.57
N LEU A 97 -11.15 10.86 -1.93
CA LEU A 97 -12.46 10.68 -2.56
C LEU A 97 -12.61 11.54 -3.82
N LEU A 98 -12.08 12.76 -3.78
CA LEU A 98 -12.21 13.74 -4.85
C LEU A 98 -11.25 13.44 -6.01
N GLU A 99 -9.97 13.31 -5.73
CA GLU A 99 -8.88 13.33 -6.72
C GLU A 99 -8.20 11.97 -6.87
N GLY A 100 -8.44 11.03 -5.95
CA GLY A 100 -7.67 9.80 -5.85
C GLY A 100 -6.23 10.02 -5.39
N ALA A 101 -5.92 11.24 -4.91
CA ALA A 101 -4.59 11.59 -4.46
C ALA A 101 -4.32 11.04 -3.06
N GLY A 102 -3.16 10.41 -2.87
CA GLY A 102 -2.79 9.75 -1.62
C GLY A 102 -3.41 8.35 -1.49
N HIS A 103 -3.53 7.89 -0.25
CA HIS A 103 -4.04 6.56 0.03
C HIS A 103 -5.48 6.59 0.56
N PRO A 104 -6.30 5.57 0.24
CA PRO A 104 -7.71 5.54 0.59
C PRO A 104 -7.99 5.54 2.09
N SER A 105 -7.07 5.04 2.89
CA SER A 105 -7.23 4.95 4.34
C SER A 105 -5.90 5.21 5.03
N PRO A 106 -5.60 6.47 5.38
CA PRO A 106 -4.45 6.73 6.23
C PRO A 106 -4.72 6.21 7.64
N GLY A 107 -4.10 5.13 8.00
CA GLY A 107 -4.08 4.58 9.35
C GLY A 107 -2.75 4.84 10.03
N ASN A 108 -2.67 4.61 11.31
CA ASN A 108 -1.42 4.57 12.05
C ASN A 108 -1.10 3.17 12.58
N LEU A 109 -1.91 2.18 12.22
CA LEU A 109 -1.70 0.79 12.54
C LEU A 109 -1.13 0.06 11.34
N VAL A 110 0.03 -0.57 11.51
CA VAL A 110 0.66 -1.40 10.48
C VAL A 110 0.82 -2.83 10.99
N ARG A 111 0.67 -3.76 10.08
CA ARG A 111 0.85 -5.18 10.35
C ARG A 111 2.30 -5.58 10.15
N VAL A 112 2.94 -6.10 11.19
CA VAL A 112 4.26 -6.71 11.09
C VAL A 112 4.06 -8.14 10.59
N VAL A 113 4.44 -8.39 9.35
CA VAL A 113 4.21 -9.68 8.66
C VAL A 113 5.37 -10.65 8.82
N GLY A 114 6.46 -10.23 9.44
CA GLY A 114 7.61 -11.07 9.67
C GLY A 114 8.80 -10.31 10.21
N ARG A 115 9.86 -11.04 10.48
CA ARG A 115 11.17 -10.52 10.78
C ARG A 115 12.04 -10.59 9.53
N ILE A 116 12.99 -9.68 9.43
CA ILE A 116 13.92 -9.63 8.31
C ILE A 116 15.35 -9.59 8.83
N ALA A 117 16.16 -10.53 8.33
CA ALA A 117 17.53 -10.63 8.81
C ALA A 117 18.37 -9.47 8.30
N ALA A 118 18.97 -8.79 9.23
CA ALA A 118 20.09 -7.90 8.98
C ALA A 118 21.44 -8.58 9.21
N GLY A 119 21.56 -9.90 9.26
CA GLY A 119 22.84 -10.55 9.51
C GLY A 119 22.87 -12.07 9.44
N GLY A 120 21.77 -12.71 9.29
CA GLY A 120 21.69 -14.16 9.28
C GLY A 120 20.49 -14.66 8.50
N GLU A 121 20.46 -15.95 8.29
CA GLU A 121 19.38 -16.67 7.70
C GLU A 121 18.20 -16.70 8.67
N ILE A 122 17.18 -15.87 8.46
CA ILE A 122 15.90 -16.11 9.10
C ILE A 122 15.17 -17.09 8.18
N LEU A 123 15.18 -18.34 8.59
CA LEU A 123 14.21 -19.31 8.09
C LEU A 123 12.82 -18.79 8.50
N PRO A 124 11.81 -18.89 7.61
CA PRO A 124 10.45 -18.70 8.06
C PRO A 124 10.24 -19.65 9.24
N GLU A 125 9.83 -19.13 10.39
CA GLU A 125 9.36 -19.99 11.48
C GLU A 125 8.40 -20.98 10.86
N SER A 126 8.66 -22.27 11.05
CA SER A 126 7.99 -23.39 10.41
C SER A 126 6.48 -23.25 10.60
N GLY A 127 5.78 -23.01 9.51
CA GLY A 127 4.33 -22.94 9.47
C GLY A 127 3.81 -21.52 9.29
N GLN A 128 3.40 -21.28 8.06
CA GLN A 128 2.42 -20.29 7.65
C GLN A 128 2.63 -18.89 8.27
N ALA A 129 3.02 -17.94 7.44
CA ALA A 129 2.70 -16.56 7.75
C ALA A 129 1.20 -16.55 8.09
N ALA A 130 0.87 -16.34 9.37
CA ALA A 130 -0.51 -16.26 9.76
C ALA A 130 -1.17 -15.24 8.82
N PRO A 131 -2.36 -15.50 8.28
CA PRO A 131 -3.03 -14.57 7.37
C PRO A 131 -3.09 -13.15 7.95
N ASP A 132 -3.00 -13.05 9.28
CA ASP A 132 -3.09 -11.81 10.05
C ASP A 132 -1.73 -11.20 10.45
N GLY A 133 -0.59 -11.75 10.00
CA GLY A 133 0.75 -11.31 10.41
C GLY A 133 1.15 -11.76 11.83
N LEU A 134 2.33 -11.32 12.31
CA LEU A 134 2.80 -11.66 13.64
C LEU A 134 2.10 -10.83 14.73
N TYR A 135 1.96 -9.52 14.50
CA TYR A 135 1.28 -8.56 15.38
C TYR A 135 1.08 -7.22 14.68
N GLY A 136 0.20 -6.39 15.25
CA GLY A 136 0.03 -5.01 14.83
C GLY A 136 0.88 -4.05 15.66
N ILE A 137 1.40 -3.00 15.04
CA ILE A 137 2.04 -1.90 15.75
C ILE A 137 1.37 -0.58 15.41
N GLU A 138 1.31 0.30 16.40
CA GLU A 138 0.90 1.67 16.21
C GLU A 138 2.13 2.55 16.00
N ILE A 139 2.11 3.34 14.92
CA ILE A 139 3.19 4.23 14.51
C ILE A 139 2.75 5.69 14.56
N PRO A 140 3.67 6.67 14.65
CA PRO A 140 3.30 8.06 14.90
C PRO A 140 2.82 8.83 13.66
N PHE A 141 2.61 8.18 12.53
CA PHE A 141 2.16 8.80 11.29
C PHE A 141 1.21 7.89 10.50
N PRO A 142 0.33 8.47 9.67
CA PRO A 142 -0.59 7.69 8.84
C PRO A 142 0.14 6.95 7.72
N ILE A 143 -0.32 5.74 7.41
CA ILE A 143 0.18 4.87 6.35
C ILE A 143 -0.98 4.32 5.51
N PRO A 144 -0.71 3.83 4.29
CA PRO A 144 -1.69 3.10 3.48
C PRO A 144 -2.19 1.83 4.15
N GLU A 145 -3.41 1.40 3.82
CA GLU A 145 -3.98 0.14 4.33
C GLU A 145 -3.23 -1.11 3.84
N ASP A 146 -2.62 -1.04 2.67
CA ASP A 146 -1.81 -2.10 2.07
C ASP A 146 -0.35 -2.11 2.53
N ALA A 147 0.01 -1.17 3.43
CA ALA A 147 1.34 -1.15 4.02
C ALA A 147 1.59 -2.41 4.85
N ILE A 148 2.78 -2.96 4.66
CA ILE A 148 3.31 -4.07 5.46
C ILE A 148 4.58 -3.63 6.17
N ALA A 149 4.88 -4.25 7.28
CA ALA A 149 6.07 -3.96 8.03
C ALA A 149 6.86 -5.23 8.37
N PHE A 150 8.15 -5.06 8.53
CA PHE A 150 9.05 -6.11 9.02
C PHE A 150 9.86 -5.57 10.19
N GLU A 151 10.03 -6.38 11.23
CA GLU A 151 10.95 -6.10 12.32
C GLU A 151 12.37 -6.49 11.90
N VAL A 152 13.31 -5.57 12.06
CA VAL A 152 14.73 -5.82 11.74
C VAL A 152 15.35 -6.66 12.85
N GLU A 153 16.10 -7.69 12.47
CA GLU A 153 16.83 -8.55 13.40
C GLU A 153 18.30 -8.66 12.95
N GLY A 154 19.23 -8.41 13.89
CA GLY A 154 20.67 -8.44 13.62
C GLY A 154 21.25 -7.08 13.25
N ASP A 155 22.50 -7.06 12.81
CA ASP A 155 23.35 -5.86 12.69
C ASP A 155 23.99 -5.64 11.32
N SER A 156 23.71 -6.47 10.30
CA SER A 156 24.39 -6.37 8.99
C SER A 156 24.10 -5.07 8.24
N MET A 157 23.05 -4.38 8.62
CA MET A 157 22.70 -3.08 8.06
C MET A 157 23.00 -1.91 9.00
N TRP A 158 23.71 -2.19 10.11
CA TRP A 158 24.24 -1.16 10.98
C TRP A 158 25.25 -0.26 10.23
N PRO A 159 25.32 1.05 10.45
CA PRO A 159 24.57 1.84 11.44
C PRO A 159 23.22 2.39 10.94
N ARG A 160 22.77 2.00 9.77
CA ARG A 160 21.56 2.56 9.15
C ARG A 160 20.27 1.99 9.78
N TYR A 161 20.29 0.70 10.10
CA TYR A 161 19.17 -0.01 10.73
C TYR A 161 19.66 -0.79 11.94
N ASP A 162 18.98 -0.61 13.06
CA ASP A 162 19.27 -1.32 14.30
C ASP A 162 18.30 -2.49 14.49
N SER A 163 18.72 -3.49 15.25
CA SER A 163 17.82 -4.58 15.65
C SER A 163 16.65 -4.04 16.48
N GLY A 164 15.42 -4.45 16.13
CA GLY A 164 14.18 -3.93 16.72
C GLY A 164 13.59 -2.72 16.00
N ASP A 165 14.27 -2.13 15.01
CA ASP A 165 13.65 -1.17 14.11
C ASP A 165 12.56 -1.86 13.30
N VAL A 166 11.56 -1.10 12.90
CA VAL A 166 10.51 -1.59 11.98
C VAL A 166 10.61 -0.84 10.66
N ILE A 167 10.81 -1.58 9.58
CA ILE A 167 10.76 -1.06 8.22
C ILE A 167 9.35 -1.21 7.66
N ILE A 168 8.91 -0.19 6.93
CA ILE A 168 7.58 -0.12 6.33
C ILE A 168 7.73 -0.13 4.82
N CYS A 169 7.01 -1.04 4.18
CA CYS A 169 6.91 -1.17 2.74
C CYS A 169 5.43 -1.02 2.34
N TRP A 170 5.13 -0.27 1.26
CA TRP A 170 3.74 -0.02 0.88
C TRP A 170 3.20 -1.07 -0.08
N GLN A 171 4.07 -1.60 -0.91
CA GLN A 171 3.70 -2.62 -1.86
C GLN A 171 4.88 -3.55 -2.11
N GLN A 172 4.59 -4.83 -2.29
CA GLN A 172 5.61 -5.77 -2.75
C GLN A 172 5.80 -5.58 -4.26
N ALA A 173 6.99 -5.19 -4.67
CA ALA A 173 7.33 -5.14 -6.08
C ALA A 173 7.60 -6.56 -6.59
N ALA A 174 6.91 -6.95 -7.63
CA ALA A 174 7.16 -8.24 -8.29
C ALA A 174 8.48 -8.25 -9.08
N ILE A 175 9.00 -7.09 -9.45
CA ILE A 175 10.14 -6.92 -10.36
C ILE A 175 11.27 -6.22 -9.64
N ALA A 176 12.36 -6.94 -9.42
CA ALA A 176 13.54 -6.41 -8.75
C ALA A 176 14.29 -5.31 -9.55
N ASP A 177 14.06 -5.20 -10.85
CA ASP A 177 14.70 -4.17 -11.69
C ASP A 177 14.31 -2.75 -11.31
N GLU A 178 13.11 -2.54 -10.77
CA GLU A 178 12.63 -1.20 -10.34
C GLU A 178 13.28 -0.71 -9.05
N ILE A 179 13.87 -1.61 -8.28
CA ILE A 179 14.47 -1.31 -6.97
C ILE A 179 16.01 -1.36 -6.98
N ILE A 180 16.62 -1.50 -8.17
CA ILE A 180 18.08 -1.46 -8.29
C ILE A 180 18.62 -0.13 -7.75
N GLY A 181 19.64 -0.23 -6.88
CA GLY A 181 20.21 0.92 -6.18
C GLY A 181 19.52 1.29 -4.88
N SER A 182 18.32 0.75 -4.61
CA SER A 182 17.56 1.01 -3.39
C SER A 182 17.79 -0.03 -2.30
N GLU A 183 17.53 0.35 -1.05
CA GLU A 183 17.45 -0.58 0.07
C GLU A 183 16.04 -1.16 0.12
N ALA A 184 15.95 -2.47 0.21
CA ALA A 184 14.69 -3.19 0.13
C ALA A 184 14.63 -4.40 1.05
N ALA A 185 13.42 -4.76 1.43
CA ALA A 185 13.10 -6.08 1.93
C ALA A 185 13.05 -7.03 0.72
N VAL A 186 13.87 -8.05 0.71
CA VAL A 186 13.95 -9.01 -0.39
C VAL A 186 13.75 -10.44 0.09
N ARG A 187 13.12 -11.25 -0.75
CA ARG A 187 13.05 -12.70 -0.58
C ARG A 187 13.69 -13.35 -1.79
N ILE A 188 14.72 -14.14 -1.55
CA ILE A 188 15.38 -14.90 -2.59
C ILE A 188 14.68 -16.25 -2.80
N VAL A 189 14.94 -16.87 -3.95
CA VAL A 189 14.51 -18.24 -4.21
C VAL A 189 15.07 -19.16 -3.11
N GLY A 190 14.19 -19.96 -2.49
CA GLY A 190 14.51 -20.73 -1.30
C GLY A 190 13.95 -20.14 0.00
N GLY A 191 13.25 -18.99 -0.08
CA GLY A 191 12.41 -18.46 0.99
C GLY A 191 13.12 -17.55 1.99
N LYS A 192 14.46 -17.44 1.94
CA LYS A 192 15.23 -16.55 2.83
C LYS A 192 14.91 -15.08 2.59
N ARG A 193 14.78 -14.31 3.67
CA ARG A 193 14.47 -12.88 3.62
C ARG A 193 15.64 -12.06 4.13
N TYR A 194 15.92 -10.97 3.43
CA TYR A 194 17.02 -10.06 3.76
C TYR A 194 16.60 -8.60 3.64
N LEU A 195 17.18 -7.77 4.46
CA LEU A 195 17.21 -6.33 4.28
C LEU A 195 18.57 -5.99 3.65
N ARG A 196 18.57 -5.52 2.39
CA ARG A 196 19.78 -5.27 1.62
C ARG A 196 19.56 -4.14 0.60
N ARG A 197 20.69 -3.57 0.17
CA ARG A 197 20.71 -2.77 -1.04
C ARG A 197 20.80 -3.70 -2.25
N VAL A 198 19.89 -3.52 -3.19
CA VAL A 198 19.80 -4.37 -4.38
C VAL A 198 20.63 -3.76 -5.49
N GLN A 199 21.52 -4.56 -6.06
CA GLN A 199 22.35 -4.21 -7.21
C GLN A 199 22.11 -5.25 -8.32
N ARG A 200 22.43 -4.86 -9.55
CA ARG A 200 22.38 -5.79 -10.68
C ARG A 200 23.51 -6.81 -10.57
N GLY A 201 23.18 -8.08 -10.68
CA GLY A 201 24.18 -9.16 -10.72
C GLY A 201 24.87 -9.28 -12.07
N ALA A 202 25.92 -10.08 -12.11
CA ALA A 202 26.71 -10.31 -13.33
C ALA A 202 25.95 -11.09 -14.42
N MET A 203 24.97 -11.91 -14.05
CA MET A 203 24.14 -12.68 -14.98
C MET A 203 22.73 -12.09 -15.05
N ASN A 204 22.09 -12.22 -16.22
CA ASN A 204 20.71 -11.77 -16.39
C ASN A 204 19.77 -12.48 -15.40
N GLY A 205 18.88 -11.71 -14.77
CA GLY A 205 17.92 -12.22 -13.77
C GLY A 205 18.53 -12.51 -12.41
N THR A 206 19.80 -12.16 -12.18
CA THR A 206 20.44 -12.25 -10.87
C THR A 206 20.74 -10.88 -10.30
N PHE A 207 20.83 -10.83 -8.97
CA PHE A 207 21.06 -9.60 -8.22
C PHE A 207 22.15 -9.82 -7.17
N ASP A 208 22.87 -8.76 -6.88
CA ASP A 208 23.79 -8.67 -5.77
C ASP A 208 23.12 -7.92 -4.63
N LEU A 209 23.18 -8.48 -3.43
CA LEU A 209 22.56 -7.94 -2.23
C LEU A 209 23.65 -7.41 -1.32
N GLU A 210 23.79 -6.09 -1.25
CA GLU A 210 24.82 -5.41 -0.46
C GLU A 210 24.34 -5.10 0.95
N ALA A 211 25.24 -5.19 1.91
CA ALA A 211 25.02 -4.83 3.31
C ALA A 211 25.98 -3.71 3.70
N HIS A 212 25.65 -2.98 4.76
CA HIS A 212 26.55 -1.97 5.32
C HIS A 212 27.60 -2.58 6.24
N ASN A 213 27.26 -3.67 6.92
CA ASN A 213 28.10 -4.30 7.95
C ASN A 213 28.22 -5.82 7.78
N ALA A 214 28.13 -6.32 6.56
CA ALA A 214 28.32 -7.74 6.27
C ALA A 214 28.79 -7.95 4.85
N ALA A 215 29.28 -9.14 4.55
CA ALA A 215 29.64 -9.52 3.18
C ALA A 215 28.44 -9.48 2.24
N PRO A 216 28.59 -9.02 0.99
CA PRO A 216 27.52 -9.04 0.02
C PRO A 216 27.17 -10.47 -0.40
N ILE A 217 25.88 -10.69 -0.69
CA ILE A 217 25.38 -11.94 -1.30
C ILE A 217 25.31 -11.69 -2.79
N ARG A 218 26.02 -12.48 -3.58
CA ARG A 218 26.14 -12.22 -5.02
C ARG A 218 25.39 -13.23 -5.87
N GLY A 219 24.88 -12.74 -7.01
CA GLY A 219 24.33 -13.57 -8.07
C GLY A 219 23.08 -14.36 -7.69
N VAL A 220 22.23 -13.83 -6.82
CA VAL A 220 21.02 -14.54 -6.37
C VAL A 220 19.78 -14.08 -7.13
N PRO A 221 18.86 -15.00 -7.47
CA PRO A 221 17.56 -14.64 -8.01
C PRO A 221 16.65 -14.17 -6.89
N ILE A 222 15.94 -13.07 -7.12
CA ILE A 222 14.96 -12.51 -6.19
C ILE A 222 13.57 -13.02 -6.58
N GLU A 223 12.85 -13.58 -5.60
CA GLU A 223 11.47 -14.02 -5.76
C GLU A 223 10.50 -12.82 -5.63
N TRP A 224 10.74 -11.97 -4.64
CA TRP A 224 10.06 -10.68 -4.50
C TRP A 224 10.94 -9.69 -3.75
N ALA A 225 10.60 -8.41 -3.94
CA ALA A 225 11.23 -7.33 -3.21
C ALA A 225 10.24 -6.19 -2.95
N ALA A 226 10.45 -5.46 -1.87
CA ALA A 226 9.66 -4.30 -1.51
C ALA A 226 10.59 -3.18 -1.04
N GLU A 227 10.49 -2.02 -1.69
CA GLU A 227 11.25 -0.83 -1.33
C GLU A 227 10.83 -0.31 0.03
N ILE A 228 11.79 0.12 0.84
CA ILE A 228 11.52 0.71 2.15
C ILE A 228 11.04 2.14 1.97
N LYS A 229 9.83 2.41 2.45
CA LYS A 229 9.21 3.74 2.41
C LYS A 229 9.28 4.48 3.73
N GLY A 230 9.51 3.77 4.83
CA GLY A 230 9.66 4.35 6.15
C GLY A 230 10.39 3.44 7.12
N VAL A 231 10.97 4.05 8.13
CA VAL A 231 11.62 3.35 9.25
C VAL A 231 11.09 3.94 10.54
N VAL A 232 10.64 3.08 11.43
CA VAL A 232 10.27 3.46 12.79
C VAL A 232 11.28 2.84 13.74
N ARG A 233 11.99 3.69 14.48
CA ARG A 233 13.06 3.26 15.37
C ARG A 233 12.51 2.49 16.56
N TYR A 234 13.29 1.56 17.06
CA TYR A 234 12.98 0.85 18.31
C TYR A 234 12.60 1.83 19.42
N GLY A 235 11.48 1.55 20.10
CA GLY A 235 10.94 2.43 21.15
C GLY A 235 10.00 3.55 20.65
N GLN A 236 9.88 3.78 19.34
CA GLN A 236 8.96 4.76 18.76
C GLN A 236 7.63 4.14 18.28
N TRP A 237 7.49 2.85 18.40
CA TRP A 237 6.27 2.12 18.08
C TRP A 237 5.74 1.34 19.29
N ARG A 238 4.45 1.03 19.27
CA ARG A 238 3.80 0.27 20.34
C ARG A 238 3.10 -0.93 19.75
N ARG A 239 3.33 -2.09 20.34
CA ARG A 239 2.62 -3.31 19.96
C ARG A 239 1.17 -3.20 20.42
N ARG A 240 0.25 -3.51 19.52
CA ARG A 240 -1.16 -3.69 19.84
C ARG A 240 -1.44 -5.17 20.00
N SER A 241 -1.96 -5.54 21.14
CA SER A 241 -2.50 -6.87 21.43
C SER A 241 -3.92 -7.01 20.90
#